data_9890ec199af4120a89a197c4aa242049
#
_entry.id   9890ec199af4120a89a197c4aa242049
#
_cell.length_a   1.000
_cell.length_b   1.000
_cell.length_c   1.000
_cell.angle_alpha   90.00
_cell.angle_beta   90.00
_cell.angle_gamma   90.00
#
_symmetry.space_group_name_H-M   'P 1'
#
loop_
_entity.id
_entity.type
_entity.pdbx_description
1 polymer ?
#
loop_
_entity_poly.entity_id
_entity_poly.type
_entity_poly.pdbx_seq_one_letter_code
_entity_poly.pdbx_strand_id
1 'polypeptide(L)'
;MSVTLQRMKTPHERLSEIVGNLEVRGAYAQIGLGTGESARTILQSTPLDKKLVIIDPYGSMGYRMMDDDKLGYPSIKVSRDNNVQIEILAGLYKLALESEKHFLFYPMEDIEFYQRFQTGIFYYDEGEQIRTNEYGFVYFNAENCIGDLIEGIRFMNERTPKDGVWIFNNINDYNTRQQELLDELMEEANMDAQWESDFLVATKTIEPSDCLKPKQEAYAEDNETLTADVSTDPSITYH
;
A
#
# COMPACT_ATOMS: atom_id res chain seq x y z
N MET A 1 -24.26 -42.11 -0.02
CA MET A 1 -23.32 -41.06 0.42
C MET A 1 -23.53 -39.88 -0.49
N SER A 2 -24.06 -38.79 0.04
CA SER A 2 -24.25 -37.55 -0.74
C SER A 2 -22.92 -36.79 -0.74
N VAL A 3 -22.26 -36.73 -1.87
CA VAL A 3 -21.07 -35.87 -2.06
C VAL A 3 -21.60 -34.47 -2.22
N THR A 4 -21.51 -33.67 -1.16
CA THR A 4 -21.78 -32.23 -1.24
C THR A 4 -20.62 -31.62 -2.03
N LEU A 5 -20.86 -31.30 -3.29
CA LEU A 5 -19.94 -30.51 -4.10
C LEU A 5 -19.82 -29.13 -3.41
N GLN A 6 -18.69 -28.90 -2.75
CA GLN A 6 -18.37 -27.59 -2.19
C GLN A 6 -18.19 -26.62 -3.37
N ARG A 7 -19.08 -25.61 -3.46
CA ARG A 7 -18.99 -24.58 -4.49
C ARG A 7 -17.64 -23.84 -4.33
N MET A 8 -16.86 -23.75 -5.39
CA MET A 8 -15.67 -22.91 -5.41
C MET A 8 -16.07 -21.46 -5.17
N LYS A 9 -15.38 -20.79 -4.26
CA LYS A 9 -15.59 -19.37 -3.99
C LYS A 9 -15.08 -18.55 -5.18
N THR A 10 -15.75 -17.44 -5.46
CA THR A 10 -15.24 -16.45 -6.40
C THR A 10 -14.05 -15.70 -5.79
N PRO A 11 -13.17 -15.07 -6.59
CA PRO A 11 -12.07 -14.25 -6.08
C PRO A 11 -12.53 -13.18 -5.09
N HIS A 12 -13.65 -12.52 -5.35
CA HIS A 12 -14.21 -11.53 -4.42
C HIS A 12 -14.75 -12.12 -3.12
N GLU A 13 -15.39 -13.29 -3.17
CA GLU A 13 -15.83 -14.00 -1.96
C GLU A 13 -14.62 -14.43 -1.11
N ARG A 14 -13.53 -14.86 -1.75
CA ARG A 14 -12.29 -15.22 -1.07
C ARG A 14 -11.60 -13.99 -0.47
N LEU A 15 -11.50 -12.91 -1.22
CA LEU A 15 -10.94 -11.63 -0.74
C LEU A 15 -11.74 -11.11 0.46
N SER A 16 -13.06 -11.11 0.38
CA SER A 16 -13.95 -10.71 1.48
C SER A 16 -13.74 -11.53 2.74
N GLU A 17 -13.59 -12.84 2.59
CA GLU A 17 -13.33 -13.76 3.71
C GLU A 17 -12.00 -13.47 4.40
N ILE A 18 -10.91 -13.29 3.61
CA ILE A 18 -9.59 -12.98 4.17
C ILE A 18 -9.66 -11.65 4.95
N VAL A 19 -10.15 -10.60 4.30
CA VAL A 19 -10.21 -9.25 4.90
C VAL A 19 -11.10 -9.21 6.14
N GLY A 20 -12.27 -9.88 6.10
CA GLY A 20 -13.25 -9.87 7.20
C GLY A 20 -12.82 -10.66 8.43
N ASN A 21 -11.91 -11.63 8.27
CA ASN A 21 -11.41 -12.47 9.36
C ASN A 21 -10.05 -11.99 9.90
N LEU A 22 -9.52 -10.89 9.39
CA LEU A 22 -8.18 -10.45 9.72
C LEU A 22 -8.18 -9.63 11.02
N GLU A 23 -7.54 -10.15 12.05
CA GLU A 23 -7.37 -9.51 13.36
C GLU A 23 -5.92 -9.01 13.52
N VAL A 24 -5.54 -8.03 12.73
CA VAL A 24 -4.17 -7.48 12.72
C VAL A 24 -4.20 -5.96 12.90
N ARG A 25 -3.17 -5.41 13.54
CA ARG A 25 -3.03 -3.95 13.70
C ARG A 25 -2.63 -3.28 12.38
N GLY A 26 -2.78 -1.95 12.33
CA GLY A 26 -2.43 -1.13 11.19
C GLY A 26 -3.58 -0.87 10.22
N ALA A 27 -3.32 -0.04 9.23
CA ALA A 27 -4.25 0.25 8.15
C ALA A 27 -4.30 -0.90 7.14
N TYR A 28 -5.30 -0.89 6.29
CA TYR A 28 -5.38 -1.74 5.11
C TYR A 28 -5.00 -0.91 3.89
N ALA A 29 -4.25 -1.48 2.96
CA ALA A 29 -3.81 -0.78 1.76
C ALA A 29 -4.22 -1.54 0.50
N GLN A 30 -4.57 -0.79 -0.55
CA GLN A 30 -4.72 -1.31 -1.90
C GLN A 30 -3.87 -0.47 -2.85
N ILE A 31 -3.01 -1.12 -3.60
CA ILE A 31 -2.15 -0.54 -4.63
C ILE A 31 -2.74 -0.92 -5.99
N GLY A 32 -3.16 0.10 -6.74
CA GLY A 32 -3.93 -0.08 -7.96
C GLY A 32 -5.44 -0.21 -7.72
N LEU A 33 -6.21 0.79 -8.18
CA LEU A 33 -7.67 0.82 -8.02
C LEU A 33 -8.38 -0.04 -9.07
N GLY A 34 -7.84 -0.08 -10.27
CA GLY A 34 -8.40 -0.84 -11.38
C GLY A 34 -9.84 -0.47 -11.71
N THR A 35 -10.76 -1.43 -11.69
CA THR A 35 -12.21 -1.21 -11.89
C THR A 35 -12.92 -0.76 -10.61
N GLY A 36 -12.25 -0.77 -9.47
CA GLY A 36 -12.81 -0.46 -8.16
C GLY A 36 -13.56 -1.61 -7.50
N GLU A 37 -13.70 -2.77 -8.14
CA GLU A 37 -14.43 -3.92 -7.58
C GLU A 37 -13.74 -4.50 -6.36
N SER A 38 -12.41 -4.71 -6.43
CA SER A 38 -11.62 -5.16 -5.28
C SER A 38 -11.64 -4.14 -4.14
N ALA A 39 -11.49 -2.84 -4.45
CA ALA A 39 -11.59 -1.77 -3.46
C ALA A 39 -12.94 -1.76 -2.75
N ARG A 40 -14.02 -1.98 -3.48
CA ARG A 40 -15.37 -2.09 -2.93
C ARG A 40 -15.48 -3.30 -2.01
N THR A 41 -14.98 -4.46 -2.43
CA THR A 41 -14.98 -5.70 -1.64
C THR A 41 -14.17 -5.53 -0.36
N ILE A 42 -12.96 -4.97 -0.46
CA ILE A 42 -12.10 -4.71 0.69
C ILE A 42 -12.80 -3.72 1.65
N LEU A 43 -13.30 -2.59 1.15
CA LEU A 43 -13.97 -1.59 1.98
C LEU A 43 -15.18 -2.18 2.72
N GLN A 44 -16.00 -2.99 2.04
CA GLN A 44 -17.15 -3.66 2.66
C GLN A 44 -16.74 -4.62 3.79
N SER A 45 -15.59 -5.28 3.65
CA SER A 45 -15.11 -6.30 4.60
C SER A 45 -14.20 -5.72 5.67
N THR A 46 -13.62 -4.53 5.46
CA THR A 46 -12.73 -3.86 6.43
C THR A 46 -13.48 -3.59 7.74
N PRO A 47 -12.92 -3.91 8.92
CA PRO A 47 -13.48 -3.52 10.21
C PRO A 47 -13.64 -2.00 10.36
N LEU A 48 -14.60 -1.55 11.19
CA LEU A 48 -14.90 -0.11 11.35
C LEU A 48 -13.74 0.70 11.94
N ASP A 49 -12.91 0.08 12.77
CA ASP A 49 -11.73 0.67 13.38
C ASP A 49 -10.53 0.77 12.45
N LYS A 50 -10.62 0.21 11.25
CA LYS A 50 -9.54 0.23 10.26
C LYS A 50 -9.81 1.24 9.16
N LYS A 51 -8.75 1.83 8.63
CA LYS A 51 -8.80 2.71 7.45
C LYS A 51 -8.26 1.97 6.24
N LEU A 52 -8.97 2.08 5.12
CA LEU A 52 -8.48 1.61 3.83
C LEU A 52 -7.73 2.74 3.12
N VAL A 53 -6.50 2.49 2.74
CA VAL A 53 -5.65 3.40 1.96
C VAL A 53 -5.60 2.88 0.53
N ILE A 54 -6.02 3.69 -0.43
CA ILE A 54 -6.01 3.34 -1.85
C ILE A 54 -5.00 4.25 -2.55
N ILE A 55 -4.08 3.64 -3.29
CA ILE A 55 -3.00 4.33 -4.02
C ILE A 55 -3.17 3.99 -5.50
N ASP A 56 -3.41 5.00 -6.33
CA ASP A 56 -3.56 4.82 -7.77
C ASP A 56 -3.43 6.18 -8.48
N PRO A 57 -2.57 6.35 -9.50
CA PRO A 57 -2.40 7.59 -10.25
C PRO A 57 -3.59 7.96 -11.14
N TYR A 58 -4.66 7.27 -11.03
CA TYR A 58 -5.88 7.27 -11.82
C TYR A 58 -6.24 8.64 -12.41
N GLY A 59 -6.67 8.66 -13.65
CA GLY A 59 -7.11 9.88 -14.33
C GLY A 59 -6.13 10.35 -15.40
N SER A 60 -5.61 11.57 -15.29
CA SER A 60 -4.78 12.21 -16.33
C SER A 60 -3.32 11.76 -16.34
N MET A 61 -2.91 10.92 -15.42
CA MET A 61 -1.53 10.43 -15.35
C MET A 61 -1.41 9.10 -16.10
N GLY A 62 -0.33 8.94 -16.86
CA GLY A 62 -0.03 7.69 -17.55
C GLY A 62 0.54 6.65 -16.58
N TYR A 63 0.10 5.42 -16.73
CA TYR A 63 0.72 4.30 -16.02
C TYR A 63 2.05 3.92 -16.65
N ARG A 64 3.02 3.60 -15.81
CA ARG A 64 4.24 2.93 -16.26
C ARG A 64 3.96 1.44 -16.35
N MET A 65 3.99 0.90 -17.55
CA MET A 65 3.97 -0.54 -17.76
C MET A 65 5.28 -0.96 -18.41
N MET A 66 5.87 -2.04 -17.93
CA MET A 66 6.96 -2.68 -18.65
C MET A 66 6.36 -3.45 -19.82
N ASP A 67 6.85 -3.16 -21.02
CA ASP A 67 6.62 -3.99 -22.20
C ASP A 67 7.54 -5.20 -22.07
N ASP A 68 7.00 -6.40 -21.90
CA ASP A 68 7.75 -7.64 -21.65
C ASP A 68 8.80 -7.96 -22.75
N ASP A 69 8.62 -7.38 -23.95
CA ASP A 69 9.51 -7.59 -25.10
C ASP A 69 10.69 -6.60 -25.19
N LYS A 70 10.73 -5.56 -24.35
CA LYS A 70 11.78 -4.54 -24.43
C LYS A 70 12.44 -4.34 -23.06
N LEU A 71 13.53 -5.04 -22.88
CA LEU A 71 14.44 -4.87 -21.74
C LEU A 71 14.56 -3.40 -21.28
N GLY A 72 13.79 -3.04 -20.26
CA GLY A 72 14.12 -1.93 -19.39
C GLY A 72 13.53 -0.56 -19.68
N TYR A 73 12.58 -0.40 -20.61
CA TYR A 73 11.92 0.89 -20.81
C TYR A 73 10.43 0.80 -20.46
N PRO A 74 9.95 1.58 -19.47
CA PRO A 74 8.53 1.61 -19.16
C PRO A 74 7.74 2.16 -20.34
N SER A 75 6.75 1.44 -20.81
CA SER A 75 5.75 1.99 -21.71
C SER A 75 4.76 2.83 -20.89
N ILE A 76 4.45 4.03 -21.38
CA ILE A 76 3.41 4.84 -20.75
C ILE A 76 2.08 4.45 -21.41
N LYS A 77 1.23 3.73 -20.68
CA LYS A 77 -0.16 3.58 -21.09
C LYS A 77 -0.98 4.77 -20.60
N VAL A 78 -1.73 5.36 -21.51
CA VAL A 78 -2.66 6.44 -21.14
C VAL A 78 -3.71 5.88 -20.21
N SER A 79 -3.93 6.58 -19.12
CA SER A 79 -4.89 6.23 -18.08
C SER A 79 -6.32 6.12 -18.61
N ARG A 80 -7.16 5.48 -17.80
CA ARG A 80 -8.61 5.44 -18.01
C ARG A 80 -9.22 6.84 -17.98
N ASP A 81 -10.33 7.01 -18.69
CA ASP A 81 -11.09 8.27 -18.74
C ASP A 81 -11.38 8.80 -17.32
N ASN A 82 -11.18 10.09 -17.11
CA ASN A 82 -11.48 10.80 -15.87
C ASN A 82 -12.93 10.56 -15.39
N ASN A 83 -13.87 10.39 -16.29
CA ASN A 83 -15.26 10.12 -15.94
C ASN A 83 -15.41 8.76 -15.24
N VAL A 84 -14.69 7.74 -15.71
CA VAL A 84 -14.68 6.41 -15.08
C VAL A 84 -14.10 6.49 -13.66
N GLN A 85 -13.03 7.26 -13.47
CA GLN A 85 -12.48 7.51 -12.15
C GLN A 85 -13.52 8.15 -11.21
N ILE A 86 -14.17 9.20 -11.66
CA ILE A 86 -15.17 9.93 -10.87
C ILE A 86 -16.30 8.99 -10.46
N GLU A 87 -16.79 8.15 -11.38
CA GLU A 87 -17.85 7.18 -11.09
C GLU A 87 -17.43 6.13 -10.06
N ILE A 88 -16.20 5.58 -10.17
CA ILE A 88 -15.67 4.62 -9.22
C ILE A 88 -15.52 5.25 -7.85
N LEU A 89 -14.90 6.42 -7.75
CA LEU A 89 -14.71 7.12 -6.47
C LEU A 89 -16.05 7.53 -5.85
N ALA A 90 -16.99 8.04 -6.64
CA ALA A 90 -18.33 8.37 -6.16
C ALA A 90 -19.04 7.13 -5.59
N GLY A 91 -18.89 5.97 -6.25
CA GLY A 91 -19.40 4.69 -5.76
C GLY A 91 -18.76 4.24 -4.45
N LEU A 92 -17.45 4.43 -4.29
CA LEU A 92 -16.73 4.11 -3.04
C LEU A 92 -17.12 5.07 -1.91
N TYR A 93 -17.23 6.38 -2.16
CA TYR A 93 -17.67 7.35 -1.16
C TYR A 93 -19.10 7.08 -0.69
N LYS A 94 -20.00 6.73 -1.62
CA LYS A 94 -21.37 6.34 -1.27
C LYS A 94 -21.36 5.10 -0.36
N LEU A 95 -20.61 4.07 -0.73
CA LEU A 95 -20.48 2.86 0.07
C LEU A 95 -19.91 3.15 1.46
N ALA A 96 -18.87 3.99 1.54
CA ALA A 96 -18.25 4.39 2.79
C ALA A 96 -19.27 5.06 3.72
N LEU A 97 -20.07 6.00 3.19
CA LEU A 97 -21.12 6.67 3.96
C LEU A 97 -22.20 5.68 4.44
N GLU A 98 -22.66 4.79 3.57
CA GLU A 98 -23.71 3.81 3.89
C GLU A 98 -23.26 2.77 4.93
N SER A 99 -21.95 2.49 5.00
CA SER A 99 -21.36 1.50 5.91
C SER A 99 -20.60 2.08 7.10
N GLU A 100 -20.62 3.42 7.26
CA GLU A 100 -19.87 4.14 8.32
C GLU A 100 -18.37 3.85 8.30
N LYS A 101 -17.82 3.54 7.12
CA LYS A 101 -16.40 3.22 6.92
C LYS A 101 -15.66 4.38 6.29
N HIS A 102 -14.34 4.35 6.41
CA HIS A 102 -13.50 5.41 5.87
C HIS A 102 -12.42 4.84 4.97
N PHE A 103 -12.13 5.55 3.88
CA PHE A 103 -10.94 5.29 3.08
C PHE A 103 -10.22 6.60 2.74
N LEU A 104 -8.95 6.47 2.45
CA LEU A 104 -8.08 7.55 2.00
C LEU A 104 -7.64 7.22 0.58
N PHE A 105 -7.82 8.16 -0.34
CA PHE A 105 -7.39 7.99 -1.72
C PHE A 105 -6.22 8.91 -2.03
N TYR A 106 -5.13 8.32 -2.50
CA TYR A 106 -3.92 9.00 -2.91
C TYR A 106 -3.79 8.91 -4.45
N PRO A 107 -4.12 10.00 -5.18
CA PRO A 107 -4.05 10.03 -6.64
C PRO A 107 -2.59 10.24 -7.10
N MET A 108 -1.76 9.24 -6.92
CA MET A 108 -0.34 9.27 -7.28
C MET A 108 0.17 7.86 -7.60
N GLU A 109 1.33 7.79 -8.26
CA GLU A 109 2.02 6.52 -8.46
C GLU A 109 2.47 5.94 -7.11
N ASP A 110 2.51 4.61 -7.02
CA ASP A 110 2.94 3.88 -5.83
C ASP A 110 4.37 4.23 -5.43
N ILE A 111 5.31 4.32 -6.37
CA ILE A 111 6.69 4.76 -6.13
C ILE A 111 6.73 6.16 -5.51
N GLU A 112 5.90 7.08 -6.00
CA GLU A 112 5.78 8.42 -5.44
C GLU A 112 5.24 8.38 -4.00
N PHE A 113 4.25 7.53 -3.75
CA PHE A 113 3.71 7.30 -2.42
C PHE A 113 4.78 6.76 -1.46
N TYR A 114 5.55 5.76 -1.87
CA TYR A 114 6.62 5.18 -1.05
C TYR A 114 7.69 6.22 -0.71
N GLN A 115 8.06 7.07 -1.64
CA GLN A 115 9.04 8.13 -1.40
C GLN A 115 8.53 9.22 -0.45
N ARG A 116 7.27 9.64 -0.60
CA ARG A 116 6.69 10.74 0.20
C ARG A 116 6.30 10.34 1.61
N PHE A 117 5.85 9.10 1.81
CA PHE A 117 5.27 8.65 3.07
C PHE A 117 6.16 7.67 3.85
N GLN A 118 7.48 7.87 3.78
CA GLN A 118 8.46 7.08 4.53
C GLN A 118 8.19 7.07 6.04
N THR A 119 7.67 8.15 6.58
CA THR A 119 7.36 8.28 8.01
C THR A 119 5.90 7.96 8.34
N GLY A 120 5.12 7.49 7.37
CA GLY A 120 3.70 7.20 7.51
C GLY A 120 2.79 8.30 6.97
N ILE A 121 1.51 7.99 6.93
CA ILE A 121 0.45 8.91 6.51
C ILE A 121 -0.24 9.54 7.72
N PHE A 122 -0.79 10.74 7.54
CA PHE A 122 -1.57 11.42 8.54
C PHE A 122 -3.01 11.54 8.06
N TYR A 123 -3.96 11.33 8.96
CA TYR A 123 -5.37 11.57 8.72
C TYR A 123 -6.05 12.09 9.99
N TYR A 124 -7.25 12.62 9.86
CA TYR A 124 -8.05 13.06 11.02
C TYR A 124 -9.13 12.01 11.28
N ASP A 125 -9.29 11.67 12.56
CA ASP A 125 -10.35 10.81 13.05
C ASP A 125 -10.93 11.43 14.32
N GLU A 126 -12.23 11.65 14.34
CA GLU A 126 -12.95 12.32 15.45
C GLU A 126 -12.31 13.67 15.90
N GLY A 127 -11.66 14.37 14.96
CA GLY A 127 -10.99 15.65 15.21
C GLY A 127 -9.54 15.54 15.70
N GLU A 128 -9.03 14.35 15.94
CA GLU A 128 -7.64 14.10 16.28
C GLU A 128 -6.82 13.75 15.02
N GLN A 129 -5.59 14.26 14.96
CA GLN A 129 -4.65 13.87 13.92
C GLN A 129 -3.99 12.54 14.28
N ILE A 130 -4.25 11.53 13.49
CA ILE A 130 -3.66 10.19 13.65
C ILE A 130 -2.58 9.98 12.61
N ARG A 131 -1.48 9.40 13.03
CA ARG A 131 -0.42 8.91 12.14
C ARG A 131 -0.45 7.40 12.10
N THR A 132 -0.43 6.83 10.91
CA THR A 132 -0.19 5.40 10.73
C THR A 132 0.96 5.17 9.75
N ASN A 133 1.82 4.21 10.09
CA ASN A 133 2.91 3.71 9.27
C ASN A 133 2.94 2.18 9.24
N GLU A 134 1.89 1.55 9.75
CA GLU A 134 1.72 0.09 9.73
C GLU A 134 0.55 -0.29 8.84
N TYR A 135 0.75 -1.35 8.05
CA TYR A 135 -0.23 -1.90 7.13
C TYR A 135 -0.44 -3.38 7.44
N GLY A 136 -1.57 -3.70 8.11
CA GLY A 136 -1.91 -5.09 8.45
C GLY A 136 -2.40 -5.90 7.27
N PHE A 137 -2.88 -5.24 6.24
CA PHE A 137 -3.33 -5.86 5.00
C PHE A 137 -2.87 -5.03 3.80
N VAL A 138 -2.35 -5.71 2.77
CA VAL A 138 -1.95 -5.06 1.51
C VAL A 138 -2.46 -5.87 0.33
N TYR A 139 -3.20 -5.22 -0.55
CA TYR A 139 -3.67 -5.80 -1.80
C TYR A 139 -2.95 -5.16 -2.99
N PHE A 140 -2.08 -5.92 -3.64
CA PHE A 140 -1.38 -5.54 -4.85
C PHE A 140 -2.25 -5.90 -6.06
N ASN A 141 -2.95 -4.91 -6.59
CA ASN A 141 -3.86 -5.04 -7.74
C ASN A 141 -3.30 -4.33 -8.96
N ALA A 142 -2.02 -4.14 -9.01
CA ALA A 142 -1.44 -3.40 -10.10
C ALA A 142 -0.94 -4.35 -11.18
N GLU A 143 -1.22 -4.00 -12.42
CA GLU A 143 -0.50 -4.51 -13.60
C GLU A 143 0.91 -3.89 -13.61
N ASN A 144 1.61 -4.01 -12.47
CA ASN A 144 2.86 -3.30 -12.24
C ASN A 144 4.01 -4.01 -12.91
N CYS A 145 4.98 -3.24 -13.33
CA CYS A 145 6.26 -3.84 -13.68
C CYS A 145 6.88 -4.46 -12.42
N ILE A 146 7.61 -5.55 -12.58
CA ILE A 146 8.24 -6.27 -11.47
C ILE A 146 9.14 -5.37 -10.62
N GLY A 147 9.74 -4.32 -11.22
CA GLY A 147 10.58 -3.36 -10.50
C GLY A 147 9.79 -2.51 -9.50
N ASP A 148 8.62 -2.03 -9.90
CA ASP A 148 7.74 -1.24 -9.01
C ASP A 148 7.19 -2.13 -7.90
N LEU A 149 6.91 -3.41 -8.21
CA LEU A 149 6.48 -4.39 -7.23
C LEU A 149 7.57 -4.67 -6.17
N ILE A 150 8.84 -4.76 -6.57
CA ILE A 150 9.97 -4.93 -5.65
C ILE A 150 10.04 -3.77 -4.65
N GLU A 151 9.93 -2.54 -5.11
CA GLU A 151 9.93 -1.37 -4.23
C GLU A 151 8.70 -1.36 -3.30
N GLY A 152 7.54 -1.75 -3.80
CA GLY A 152 6.33 -1.92 -3.00
C GLY A 152 6.49 -2.97 -1.90
N ILE A 153 7.04 -4.14 -2.23
CA ILE A 153 7.33 -5.21 -1.29
C ILE A 153 8.30 -4.72 -0.20
N ARG A 154 9.39 -4.06 -0.57
CA ARG A 154 10.36 -3.51 0.39
C ARG A 154 9.71 -2.48 1.33
N PHE A 155 8.97 -1.52 0.77
CA PHE A 155 8.29 -0.51 1.57
C PHE A 155 7.29 -1.13 2.56
N MET A 156 6.48 -2.08 2.10
CA MET A 156 5.46 -2.73 2.92
C MET A 156 6.08 -3.71 3.93
N ASN A 157 7.17 -4.40 3.57
CA ASN A 157 7.84 -5.35 4.47
C ASN A 157 8.25 -4.73 5.80
N GLU A 158 8.77 -3.51 5.77
CA GLU A 158 9.18 -2.76 6.95
C GLU A 158 8.00 -2.27 7.80
N ARG A 159 6.78 -2.34 7.27
CA ARG A 159 5.55 -1.74 7.85
C ARG A 159 4.44 -2.74 8.08
N THR A 160 4.64 -3.98 7.70
CA THR A 160 3.65 -5.04 7.92
C THR A 160 3.97 -5.76 9.23
N PRO A 161 3.06 -5.69 10.22
CA PRO A 161 3.24 -6.39 11.49
C PRO A 161 3.16 -7.91 11.28
N LYS A 162 3.60 -8.66 12.28
CA LYS A 162 3.38 -10.11 12.30
C LYS A 162 1.89 -10.42 12.13
N ASP A 163 1.61 -11.50 11.43
CA ASP A 163 0.26 -11.95 11.02
C ASP A 163 -0.44 -11.01 10.01
N GLY A 164 0.23 -9.95 9.55
CA GLY A 164 -0.23 -9.13 8.43
C GLY A 164 -0.24 -9.91 7.13
N VAL A 165 -1.18 -9.59 6.25
CA VAL A 165 -1.46 -10.36 5.03
C VAL A 165 -1.27 -9.51 3.79
N TRP A 166 -0.57 -10.06 2.80
CA TRP A 166 -0.49 -9.51 1.45
C TRP A 166 -1.22 -10.41 0.48
N ILE A 167 -1.88 -9.80 -0.48
CA ILE A 167 -2.50 -10.49 -1.60
C ILE A 167 -1.99 -9.87 -2.90
N PHE A 168 -1.50 -10.72 -3.80
CA PHE A 168 -1.12 -10.33 -5.14
C PHE A 168 -2.15 -10.85 -6.12
N ASN A 169 -2.79 -9.95 -6.86
CA ASN A 169 -3.75 -10.25 -7.90
C ASN A 169 -3.07 -10.34 -9.28
N ASN A 170 -3.77 -10.90 -10.26
CA ASN A 170 -3.32 -11.05 -11.65
C ASN A 170 -2.06 -11.90 -11.83
N ILE A 171 -1.78 -12.79 -10.88
CA ILE A 171 -0.61 -13.68 -10.90
C ILE A 171 -0.65 -14.71 -12.03
N ASN A 172 -1.83 -14.98 -12.62
CA ASN A 172 -1.98 -15.90 -13.74
C ASN A 172 -1.26 -15.42 -15.01
N ASP A 173 -1.00 -14.11 -15.11
CA ASP A 173 -0.26 -13.51 -16.21
C ASP A 173 1.26 -13.56 -16.01
N TYR A 174 1.72 -14.04 -14.84
CA TYR A 174 3.14 -14.14 -14.52
C TYR A 174 3.76 -15.35 -15.18
N ASN A 175 4.87 -15.14 -15.88
CA ASN A 175 5.69 -16.24 -16.38
C ASN A 175 6.47 -16.92 -15.23
N THR A 176 7.05 -18.10 -15.50
CA THR A 176 7.77 -18.88 -14.49
C THR A 176 8.86 -18.07 -13.76
N ARG A 177 9.60 -17.23 -14.48
CA ARG A 177 10.66 -16.41 -13.90
C ARG A 177 10.13 -15.34 -12.94
N GLN A 178 8.98 -14.75 -13.27
CA GLN A 178 8.31 -13.77 -12.39
C GLN A 178 7.75 -14.45 -11.13
N GLN A 179 7.22 -15.67 -11.27
CA GLN A 179 6.76 -16.46 -10.13
C GLN A 179 7.92 -16.84 -9.20
N GLU A 180 9.02 -17.35 -9.74
CA GLU A 180 10.25 -17.66 -8.98
C GLU A 180 10.77 -16.43 -8.22
N LEU A 181 10.82 -15.27 -8.89
CA LEU A 181 11.26 -14.02 -8.26
C LEU A 181 10.32 -13.58 -7.14
N LEU A 182 9.00 -13.75 -7.33
CA LEU A 182 8.04 -13.40 -6.29
C LEU A 182 8.18 -14.33 -5.07
N ASP A 183 8.43 -15.61 -5.28
CA ASP A 183 8.71 -16.56 -4.20
C ASP A 183 9.99 -16.17 -3.43
N GLU A 184 11.09 -15.84 -4.13
CA GLU A 184 12.32 -15.31 -3.54
C GLU A 184 12.06 -14.06 -2.68
N LEU A 185 11.27 -13.12 -3.19
CA LEU A 185 10.90 -11.88 -2.48
C LEU A 185 10.02 -12.15 -1.24
N MET A 186 9.13 -13.14 -1.30
CA MET A 186 8.33 -13.53 -0.14
C MET A 186 9.20 -14.17 0.94
N GLU A 187 10.16 -15.00 0.58
CA GLU A 187 11.13 -15.57 1.52
C GLU A 187 11.99 -14.47 2.18
N GLU A 188 12.55 -13.53 1.40
CA GLU A 188 13.29 -12.37 1.92
C GLU A 188 12.46 -11.50 2.85
N ALA A 189 11.17 -11.35 2.55
CA ALA A 189 10.23 -10.59 3.36
C ALA A 189 9.74 -11.34 4.62
N ASN A 190 10.15 -12.58 4.83
CA ASN A 190 9.66 -13.47 5.88
C ASN A 190 8.14 -13.65 5.84
N MET A 191 7.63 -13.94 4.65
CA MET A 191 6.22 -14.21 4.40
C MET A 191 6.03 -15.71 4.15
N ASP A 192 5.01 -16.30 4.75
CA ASP A 192 4.51 -17.63 4.39
C ASP A 192 3.51 -17.46 3.23
N ALA A 193 3.94 -17.89 2.04
CA ALA A 193 3.23 -17.63 0.79
C ALA A 193 2.51 -18.88 0.26
N GLN A 194 1.28 -18.72 -0.17
CA GLN A 194 0.44 -19.78 -0.72
C GLN A 194 -0.18 -19.33 -2.04
N TRP A 195 0.12 -20.05 -3.13
CA TRP A 195 -0.47 -19.84 -4.43
C TRP A 195 -1.88 -20.43 -4.47
N GLU A 196 -2.86 -19.57 -4.68
CA GLU A 196 -4.25 -19.94 -4.97
C GLU A 196 -4.52 -19.79 -6.47
N SER A 197 -5.73 -20.16 -6.95
CA SER A 197 -6.04 -20.08 -8.39
C SER A 197 -5.93 -18.66 -8.98
N ASP A 198 -6.25 -17.63 -8.18
CA ASP A 198 -6.37 -16.25 -8.64
C ASP A 198 -5.44 -15.30 -7.91
N PHE A 199 -4.85 -15.74 -6.78
CA PHE A 199 -4.03 -14.93 -5.89
C PHE A 199 -2.80 -15.65 -5.41
N LEU A 200 -1.75 -14.89 -5.10
CA LEU A 200 -0.78 -15.28 -4.10
C LEU A 200 -1.18 -14.63 -2.78
N VAL A 201 -1.40 -15.42 -1.75
CA VAL A 201 -1.68 -14.96 -0.39
C VAL A 201 -0.45 -15.19 0.46
N ALA A 202 0.07 -14.15 1.08
CA ALA A 202 1.28 -14.22 1.89
C ALA A 202 1.03 -13.64 3.29
N THR A 203 1.45 -14.37 4.34
CA THR A 203 1.26 -13.98 5.74
C THR A 203 2.60 -13.70 6.40
N LYS A 204 2.74 -12.58 7.06
CA LYS A 204 3.96 -12.17 7.77
C LYS A 204 4.23 -13.05 8.98
N THR A 205 5.42 -13.66 9.04
CA THR A 205 5.78 -14.62 10.10
C THR A 205 6.49 -14.00 11.29
N ILE A 206 7.09 -12.82 11.13
CA ILE A 206 7.86 -12.12 12.16
C ILE A 206 7.43 -10.65 12.27
N GLU A 207 7.66 -10.03 13.42
CA GLU A 207 7.53 -8.57 13.56
C GLU A 207 8.58 -7.86 12.70
N PRO A 208 8.27 -6.68 12.13
CA PRO A 208 9.28 -5.84 11.51
C PRO A 208 10.34 -5.51 12.56
N SER A 209 11.61 -5.65 12.19
CA SER A 209 12.70 -5.35 13.12
C SER A 209 12.61 -3.90 13.59
N ASP A 210 12.90 -3.63 14.88
CA ASP A 210 12.94 -2.29 15.51
C ASP A 210 13.91 -1.29 14.84
N CYS A 211 14.56 -1.69 13.75
CA CYS A 211 15.50 -0.87 12.96
C CYS A 211 14.88 0.37 12.32
N LEU A 212 13.55 0.53 12.39
CA LEU A 212 12.83 1.72 11.91
C LEU A 212 12.48 2.69 13.05
N LYS A 213 13.24 2.72 14.12
CA LYS A 213 13.22 3.93 14.98
C LYS A 213 13.61 5.10 14.08
N PRO A 214 12.71 6.11 13.90
CA PRO A 214 13.06 7.24 13.05
C PRO A 214 14.36 7.84 13.56
N LYS A 215 15.26 8.21 12.65
CA LYS A 215 16.48 8.98 12.93
C LYS A 215 16.14 10.38 13.50
N GLN A 216 15.22 10.48 14.44
CA GLN A 216 14.91 11.73 15.13
C GLN A 216 15.98 12.13 16.16
N GLU A 217 16.87 11.19 16.53
CA GLU A 217 17.96 11.50 17.44
C GLU A 217 19.17 12.16 16.75
N ALA A 218 19.35 12.02 15.44
CA ALA A 218 20.49 12.60 14.74
C ALA A 218 20.36 14.11 14.47
N TYR A 219 19.15 14.69 14.57
CA TYR A 219 18.95 16.15 14.39
C TYR A 219 18.92 16.91 15.70
N ALA A 220 18.87 16.24 16.86
CA ALA A 220 18.86 16.91 18.17
C ALA A 220 20.29 17.23 18.68
N GLU A 221 21.30 16.46 18.28
CA GLU A 221 22.68 16.67 18.74
C GLU A 221 23.44 17.76 17.99
N ASP A 222 23.06 18.07 16.72
CA ASP A 222 23.72 19.12 15.96
C ASP A 222 23.25 20.56 16.28
N ASN A 223 22.18 20.73 17.04
CA ASN A 223 21.67 22.06 17.40
C ASN A 223 22.20 22.61 18.74
N GLU A 224 22.89 21.81 19.55
CA GLU A 224 23.46 22.32 20.81
C GLU A 224 24.84 22.98 20.67
N THR A 225 25.49 22.89 19.50
CA THR A 225 26.83 23.46 19.27
C THR A 225 26.82 24.80 18.55
N LEU A 226 25.67 25.40 18.24
CA LEU A 226 25.60 26.69 17.52
C LEU A 226 25.16 27.90 18.38
N THR A 227 25.24 27.79 19.70
CA THR A 227 24.99 28.93 20.59
C THR A 227 26.22 29.35 21.38
N ALA A 228 27.34 29.58 20.71
CA ALA A 228 28.46 30.32 21.32
C ALA A 228 29.12 31.18 20.26
N ASP A 229 29.21 32.47 20.61
CA ASP A 229 29.92 33.55 19.94
C ASP A 229 29.16 34.36 18.88
N VAL A 230 28.15 35.09 19.33
CA VAL A 230 27.88 36.41 18.77
C VAL A 230 28.59 37.43 19.66
N SER A 231 29.84 37.72 19.36
CA SER A 231 30.52 38.90 19.91
C SER A 231 29.81 40.15 19.39
N THR A 232 29.18 40.87 20.26
CA THR A 232 28.65 42.20 20.02
C THR A 232 29.80 43.18 19.75
N ASP A 233 30.06 43.51 18.49
CA ASP A 233 30.86 44.65 18.11
C ASP A 233 29.93 45.86 17.96
N PRO A 234 30.10 46.92 18.81
CA PRO A 234 29.18 48.06 18.86
C PRO A 234 29.49 49.17 17.85
N SER A 235 30.18 48.91 16.75
CA SER A 235 30.73 50.00 15.87
C SER A 235 30.08 50.12 14.49
N ILE A 236 28.87 49.61 14.22
CA ILE A 236 28.18 49.84 12.94
C ILE A 236 27.02 50.83 13.15
N THR A 237 27.33 52.14 12.88
CA THR A 237 26.34 53.20 12.73
C THR A 237 25.83 53.22 11.30
N TYR A 238 24.53 53.02 11.10
CA TYR A 238 23.88 53.25 9.79
C TYR A 238 23.57 54.75 9.61
N HIS A 239 24.03 55.32 8.50
CA HIS A 239 23.55 56.58 7.93
C HIS A 239 22.52 56.30 6.85
#